data_0b1ebcfccc2010bc903d984f8f235496
#
_entry.id   0b1ebcfccc2010bc903d984f8f235496
#
_cell.length_a   1.000
_cell.length_b   1.000
_cell.length_c   1.000
_cell.angle_alpha   90.00
_cell.angle_beta   90.00
_cell.angle_gamma   90.00
#
_symmetry.space_group_name_H-M   'P 1'
#
loop_
_entity.id
_entity.type
_entity.pdbx_description
1 polymer ?
#
loop_
_entity_poly.entity_id
_entity_poly.type
_entity_poly.pdbx_seq_one_letter_code
_entity_poly.pdbx_strand_id
1 'polypeptide(L)'
;VGFSLTGVDLWQGAPAAFDAATGIVPAHRGRGLARKMFDFALPRLRERGVERFLLEVLQVNEPAIKAYRNTGFHITREFDCFELDRASAGGPPETPGVDASAARTPPALDRIVRPIPKERAEDLADQLEWVPSWENSVASIRRIPDEVLAFGAYERDALVGTIVYYPLLNWVMNLTVRREVRRRGIGTQLLAHLLANIPESVPRVRIVNVAHEDTGATAFLESCGFRKFTSQYEMEMMLV
;
A
#
# COMPACT_ATOMS: atom_id res chain seq x y z
N VAL A 1 -8.48 28.05 -6.79
CA VAL A 1 -9.64 27.34 -7.33
C VAL A 1 -9.34 25.85 -7.52
N GLY A 2 -8.06 25.44 -7.56
CA GLY A 2 -7.59 24.06 -7.62
C GLY A 2 -6.11 23.97 -7.32
N PHE A 3 -5.63 22.71 -7.11
CA PHE A 3 -4.23 22.40 -6.89
C PHE A 3 -3.91 21.02 -7.48
N SER A 4 -2.64 20.76 -7.75
CA SER A 4 -2.07 19.44 -8.00
C SER A 4 -0.78 19.33 -7.18
N LEU A 5 -0.60 18.22 -6.49
CA LEU A 5 0.58 17.89 -5.72
C LEU A 5 1.29 16.73 -6.42
N THR A 6 2.48 17.01 -6.93
CA THR A 6 3.23 16.04 -7.74
C THR A 6 4.55 15.71 -7.07
N GLY A 7 4.79 14.44 -6.76
CA GLY A 7 6.08 13.90 -6.37
C GLY A 7 6.92 13.53 -7.59
N VAL A 8 8.25 13.61 -7.46
CA VAL A 8 9.19 13.17 -8.51
C VAL A 8 10.25 12.28 -7.88
N ASP A 9 10.49 11.10 -8.47
CA ASP A 9 11.44 10.11 -7.99
C ASP A 9 11.78 9.07 -9.06
N LEU A 10 12.55 8.06 -8.68
CA LEU A 10 12.72 6.85 -9.47
C LEU A 10 11.56 5.88 -9.22
N TRP A 11 10.96 5.39 -10.30
CA TRP A 11 9.97 4.34 -10.29
C TRP A 11 10.42 3.20 -11.19
N GLN A 12 10.61 2.02 -10.61
CA GLN A 12 11.15 0.86 -11.34
C GLN A 12 12.44 1.17 -12.11
N GLY A 13 13.32 1.99 -11.51
CA GLY A 13 14.61 2.36 -12.09
C GLY A 13 14.59 3.51 -13.10
N ALA A 14 13.43 4.07 -13.44
CA ALA A 14 13.30 5.19 -14.38
C ALA A 14 12.78 6.46 -13.66
N PRO A 15 13.18 7.66 -14.10
CA PRO A 15 12.65 8.92 -13.58
C PRO A 15 11.14 9.02 -13.80
N ALA A 16 10.39 9.20 -12.74
CA ALA A 16 8.93 9.25 -12.79
C ALA A 16 8.35 10.35 -11.92
N ALA A 17 7.13 10.76 -12.22
CA ALA A 17 6.30 11.62 -11.40
C ALA A 17 5.07 10.87 -10.91
N PHE A 18 4.52 11.31 -9.79
CA PHE A 18 3.28 10.79 -9.22
C PHE A 18 2.37 11.95 -8.81
N ASP A 19 1.13 11.96 -9.32
CA ASP A 19 0.10 12.90 -8.88
C ASP A 19 -0.51 12.39 -7.57
N ALA A 20 0.05 12.86 -6.46
CA ALA A 20 -0.39 12.46 -5.13
C ALA A 20 -1.76 13.04 -4.76
N ALA A 21 -2.15 14.18 -5.34
CA ALA A 21 -3.46 14.77 -5.16
C ALA A 21 -3.74 15.83 -6.20
N THR A 22 -4.88 15.75 -6.86
CA THR A 22 -5.44 16.81 -7.70
C THR A 22 -6.84 17.17 -7.24
N GLY A 23 -7.05 18.44 -6.90
CA GLY A 23 -8.33 18.95 -6.40
C GLY A 23 -8.80 20.21 -7.10
N ILE A 24 -10.10 20.27 -7.41
CA ILE A 24 -10.77 21.47 -7.95
C ILE A 24 -12.01 21.74 -7.10
N VAL A 25 -12.10 23.00 -6.63
CA VAL A 25 -13.26 23.51 -5.88
C VAL A 25 -14.54 23.24 -6.68
N PRO A 26 -15.59 22.66 -6.07
CA PRO A 26 -16.81 22.23 -6.78
C PRO A 26 -17.39 23.26 -7.75
N ALA A 27 -17.48 24.54 -7.34
CA ALA A 27 -18.00 25.64 -8.17
C ALA A 27 -17.18 25.93 -9.43
N HIS A 28 -15.97 25.36 -9.55
CA HIS A 28 -15.06 25.57 -10.67
C HIS A 28 -14.82 24.31 -11.51
N ARG A 29 -15.48 23.20 -11.18
CA ARG A 29 -15.39 21.95 -11.95
C ARG A 29 -16.04 22.09 -13.32
N GLY A 30 -15.71 21.17 -14.23
CA GLY A 30 -16.26 21.16 -15.61
C GLY A 30 -15.70 22.24 -16.53
N ARG A 31 -14.73 23.06 -16.10
CA ARG A 31 -14.13 24.17 -16.85
C ARG A 31 -12.75 23.85 -17.44
N GLY A 32 -12.38 22.59 -17.51
CA GLY A 32 -11.09 22.15 -18.05
C GLY A 32 -9.86 22.51 -17.19
N LEU A 33 -10.05 22.86 -15.89
CA LEU A 33 -8.95 23.30 -15.04
C LEU A 33 -7.92 22.19 -14.77
N ALA A 34 -8.35 20.94 -14.59
CA ALA A 34 -7.43 19.82 -14.46
C ALA A 34 -6.50 19.74 -15.68
N ARG A 35 -7.05 19.80 -16.88
CA ARG A 35 -6.27 19.81 -18.11
C ARG A 35 -5.24 20.94 -18.13
N LYS A 36 -5.63 22.16 -17.77
CA LYS A 36 -4.73 23.32 -17.72
C LYS A 36 -3.60 23.12 -16.71
N MET A 37 -3.86 22.49 -15.56
CA MET A 37 -2.82 22.18 -14.58
C MET A 37 -1.83 21.16 -15.14
N PHE A 38 -2.29 20.12 -15.83
CA PHE A 38 -1.41 19.16 -16.49
C PHE A 38 -0.64 19.79 -17.64
N ASP A 39 -1.29 20.60 -18.49
CA ASP A 39 -0.62 21.32 -19.59
C ASP A 39 0.51 22.23 -19.06
N PHE A 40 0.37 22.76 -17.84
CA PHE A 40 1.41 23.52 -17.16
C PHE A 40 2.53 22.64 -16.58
N ALA A 41 2.19 21.49 -16.00
CA ALA A 41 3.14 20.60 -15.32
C ALA A 41 3.98 19.77 -16.29
N LEU A 42 3.35 19.24 -17.36
CA LEU A 42 3.98 18.28 -18.28
C LEU A 42 5.28 18.77 -18.93
N PRO A 43 5.37 20.01 -19.49
CA PRO A 43 6.64 20.50 -20.04
C PRO A 43 7.76 20.52 -18.98
N ARG A 44 7.43 20.95 -17.76
CA ARG A 44 8.39 21.04 -16.65
C ARG A 44 8.89 19.67 -16.15
N LEU A 45 8.03 18.68 -16.20
CA LEU A 45 8.41 17.31 -15.88
C LEU A 45 9.35 16.75 -16.96
N ARG A 46 9.05 17.00 -18.24
CA ARG A 46 9.93 16.60 -19.35
C ARG A 46 11.31 17.27 -19.28
N GLU A 47 11.36 18.58 -18.98
CA GLU A 47 12.62 19.32 -18.80
C GLU A 47 13.48 18.74 -17.65
N ARG A 48 12.86 18.09 -16.67
CA ARG A 48 13.54 17.38 -15.58
C ARG A 48 13.90 15.92 -15.90
N GLY A 49 13.69 15.49 -17.14
CA GLY A 49 13.97 14.12 -17.57
C GLY A 49 12.99 13.08 -17.04
N VAL A 50 11.80 13.49 -16.59
CA VAL A 50 10.75 12.54 -16.17
C VAL A 50 10.23 11.81 -17.40
N GLU A 51 10.26 10.49 -17.35
CA GLU A 51 9.88 9.62 -18.47
C GLU A 51 8.43 9.17 -18.40
N ARG A 52 7.87 9.07 -17.17
CA ARG A 52 6.50 8.61 -16.95
C ARG A 52 5.81 9.37 -15.82
N PHE A 53 4.51 9.52 -15.94
CA PHE A 53 3.69 10.17 -14.93
C PHE A 53 2.58 9.21 -14.50
N LEU A 54 2.54 8.90 -13.20
CA LEU A 54 1.58 7.97 -12.60
C LEU A 54 0.57 8.73 -11.73
N LEU A 55 -0.58 8.13 -11.53
CA LEU A 55 -1.58 8.54 -10.55
C LEU A 55 -2.41 7.34 -10.12
N GLU A 56 -3.12 7.50 -9.01
CA GLU A 56 -4.14 6.57 -8.56
C GLU A 56 -5.49 7.27 -8.50
N VAL A 57 -6.55 6.59 -8.90
CA VAL A 57 -7.91 7.15 -8.94
C VAL A 57 -8.95 6.13 -8.54
N LEU A 58 -9.90 6.52 -7.68
CA LEU A 58 -11.02 5.68 -7.32
C LEU A 58 -11.80 5.25 -8.57
N GLN A 59 -12.09 3.96 -8.71
CA GLN A 59 -12.81 3.41 -9.86
C GLN A 59 -14.21 4.04 -10.05
N VAL A 60 -14.83 4.47 -8.95
CA VAL A 60 -16.13 5.15 -8.96
C VAL A 60 -16.04 6.63 -9.38
N ASN A 61 -14.84 7.21 -9.52
CA ASN A 61 -14.65 8.61 -9.89
C ASN A 61 -14.55 8.77 -11.42
N GLU A 62 -15.61 8.39 -12.13
CA GLU A 62 -15.68 8.47 -13.59
C GLU A 62 -15.31 9.85 -14.16
N PRO A 63 -15.73 10.99 -13.55
CA PRO A 63 -15.33 12.31 -14.06
C PRO A 63 -13.82 12.54 -14.03
N ALA A 64 -13.11 12.07 -12.98
CA ALA A 64 -11.66 12.18 -12.89
C ALA A 64 -10.98 11.23 -13.89
N ILE A 65 -11.43 9.99 -13.99
CA ILE A 65 -10.91 9.01 -14.98
C ILE A 65 -11.01 9.57 -16.40
N LYS A 66 -12.16 10.14 -16.74
CA LYS A 66 -12.35 10.79 -18.05
C LYS A 66 -11.39 11.96 -18.26
N ALA A 67 -11.20 12.80 -17.24
CA ALA A 67 -10.27 13.94 -17.33
C ALA A 67 -8.83 13.46 -17.53
N TYR A 68 -8.39 12.43 -16.81
CA TYR A 68 -7.05 11.84 -16.94
C TYR A 68 -6.85 11.19 -18.32
N ARG A 69 -7.83 10.41 -18.82
CA ARG A 69 -7.78 9.84 -20.18
C ARG A 69 -7.67 10.93 -21.25
N ASN A 70 -8.41 12.02 -21.13
CA ASN A 70 -8.35 13.15 -22.05
C ASN A 70 -7.00 13.89 -22.00
N THR A 71 -6.21 13.70 -20.94
CA THR A 71 -4.86 14.26 -20.78
C THR A 71 -3.79 13.33 -21.37
N GLY A 72 -4.10 12.04 -21.56
CA GLY A 72 -3.20 11.05 -22.13
C GLY A 72 -2.86 9.89 -21.19
N PHE A 73 -3.44 9.85 -20.00
CA PHE A 73 -3.27 8.72 -19.10
C PHE A 73 -4.09 7.50 -19.57
N HIS A 74 -3.55 6.32 -19.35
CA HIS A 74 -4.24 5.04 -19.54
C HIS A 74 -4.15 4.19 -18.27
N ILE A 75 -5.11 3.31 -18.07
CA ILE A 75 -5.14 2.38 -16.94
C ILE A 75 -4.06 1.32 -17.15
N THR A 76 -3.24 1.08 -16.13
CA THR A 76 -2.18 0.06 -16.13
C THR A 76 -2.49 -1.09 -15.18
N ARG A 77 -3.06 -0.79 -14.02
CA ARG A 77 -3.37 -1.80 -12.99
C ARG A 77 -4.65 -1.47 -12.23
N GLU A 78 -5.16 -2.47 -11.55
CA GLU A 78 -6.26 -2.33 -10.59
C GLU A 78 -5.76 -2.65 -9.19
N PHE A 79 -6.25 -1.91 -8.22
CA PHE A 79 -5.96 -2.12 -6.81
C PHE A 79 -7.24 -2.22 -5.99
N ASP A 80 -7.22 -3.08 -4.99
CA ASP A 80 -8.23 -3.16 -3.95
C ASP A 80 -7.73 -2.51 -2.65
N CYS A 81 -8.64 -1.83 -1.96
CA CYS A 81 -8.35 -1.15 -0.70
C CYS A 81 -9.20 -1.77 0.41
N PHE A 82 -8.54 -2.15 1.50
CA PHE A 82 -9.14 -2.85 2.62
C PHE A 82 -9.07 -2.01 3.90
N GLU A 83 -10.08 -2.15 4.75
CA GLU A 83 -10.07 -1.58 6.10
C GLU A 83 -10.49 -2.61 7.15
N LEU A 84 -9.88 -2.51 8.32
CA LEU A 84 -10.26 -3.21 9.53
C LEU A 84 -10.89 -2.20 10.49
N ASP A 85 -12.15 -2.39 10.84
CA ASP A 85 -12.82 -1.64 11.90
C ASP A 85 -12.50 -2.31 13.24
N ARG A 86 -11.70 -1.65 14.07
CA ARG A 86 -11.23 -2.21 15.34
C ARG A 86 -12.32 -2.32 16.40
N ALA A 87 -13.38 -1.50 16.29
CA ALA A 87 -14.51 -1.57 17.20
C ALA A 87 -15.40 -2.81 16.94
N SER A 88 -15.46 -3.24 15.67
CA SER A 88 -16.24 -4.42 15.25
C SER A 88 -15.44 -5.72 15.30
N ALA A 89 -14.11 -5.63 15.34
CA ALA A 89 -13.23 -6.78 15.46
C ALA A 89 -13.26 -7.25 16.93
N GLY A 90 -13.87 -8.38 17.19
CA GLY A 90 -14.00 -8.98 18.53
C GLY A 90 -12.69 -9.49 19.13
N GLY A 91 -11.68 -8.63 19.27
CA GLY A 91 -10.35 -8.97 19.75
C GLY A 91 -9.33 -9.13 18.59
N PRO A 92 -8.03 -9.26 18.93
CA PRO A 92 -7.01 -9.56 17.94
C PRO A 92 -7.39 -10.85 17.19
N PRO A 93 -7.10 -10.98 15.88
CA PRO A 93 -7.45 -12.16 15.11
C PRO A 93 -6.91 -13.39 15.83
N GLU A 94 -7.83 -14.27 16.26
CA GLU A 94 -7.44 -15.57 16.79
C GLU A 94 -6.67 -16.28 15.68
N THR A 95 -5.54 -16.86 16.01
CA THR A 95 -4.85 -17.77 15.09
C THR A 95 -5.89 -18.82 14.68
N PRO A 96 -6.28 -18.93 13.39
CA PRO A 96 -7.27 -19.93 12.98
C PRO A 96 -6.88 -21.27 13.58
N GLY A 97 -7.79 -21.87 14.35
CA GLY A 97 -7.54 -23.11 15.03
C GLY A 97 -6.98 -24.12 14.03
N VAL A 98 -5.71 -24.46 14.18
CA VAL A 98 -5.12 -25.60 13.49
C VAL A 98 -5.88 -26.78 14.05
N ASP A 99 -6.74 -27.38 13.22
CA ASP A 99 -7.46 -28.57 13.57
C ASP A 99 -6.44 -29.59 14.12
N ALA A 100 -6.48 -29.83 15.40
CA ALA A 100 -5.44 -30.57 16.16
C ALA A 100 -5.36 -32.07 15.75
N SER A 101 -6.13 -32.47 14.74
CA SER A 101 -6.24 -33.88 14.36
C SER A 101 -5.49 -34.27 13.07
N ALA A 102 -4.94 -33.35 12.27
CA ALA A 102 -4.45 -33.71 10.94
C ALA A 102 -3.09 -33.15 10.50
N ALA A 103 -2.34 -32.40 11.32
CA ALA A 103 -0.99 -31.97 10.96
C ALA A 103 -0.07 -32.07 12.16
N ARG A 104 1.02 -32.84 12.02
CA ARG A 104 2.19 -32.69 12.88
C ARG A 104 2.65 -31.25 12.80
N THR A 105 2.20 -30.41 13.73
CA THR A 105 2.73 -29.05 13.90
C THR A 105 4.23 -29.18 14.10
N PRO A 106 5.07 -28.59 13.22
CA PRO A 106 6.49 -28.52 13.54
C PRO A 106 6.61 -27.86 14.90
N PRO A 107 7.59 -28.26 15.75
CA PRO A 107 7.79 -27.64 17.04
C PRO A 107 7.80 -26.13 16.84
N ALA A 108 7.11 -25.39 17.71
CA ALA A 108 7.04 -23.93 17.66
C ALA A 108 8.47 -23.42 17.57
N LEU A 109 8.91 -23.07 16.37
CA LEU A 109 10.18 -22.39 16.17
C LEU A 109 10.08 -21.12 17.01
N ASP A 110 11.12 -20.82 17.81
CA ASP A 110 11.21 -19.58 18.57
C ASP A 110 11.08 -18.40 17.59
N ARG A 111 9.84 -17.99 17.37
CA ARG A 111 9.52 -16.85 16.51
C ARG A 111 9.34 -15.64 17.38
N ILE A 112 10.11 -14.60 17.10
CA ILE A 112 10.10 -13.36 17.83
C ILE A 112 9.67 -12.25 16.85
N VAL A 113 8.69 -11.44 17.27
CA VAL A 113 8.37 -10.18 16.59
C VAL A 113 8.95 -9.04 17.40
N ARG A 114 9.74 -8.18 16.76
CA ARG A 114 10.40 -7.05 17.43
C ARG A 114 10.42 -5.81 16.53
N PRO A 115 10.54 -4.60 17.12
CA PRO A 115 10.74 -3.38 16.35
C PRO A 115 11.97 -3.46 15.45
N ILE A 116 11.86 -2.89 14.27
CA ILE A 116 12.95 -2.74 13.29
C ILE A 116 12.94 -1.33 12.70
N PRO A 117 14.05 -0.82 12.16
CA PRO A 117 14.03 0.33 11.27
C PRO A 117 13.13 0.06 10.05
N LYS A 118 12.37 1.07 9.60
CA LYS A 118 11.43 0.94 8.45
C LYS A 118 12.13 0.51 7.17
N GLU A 119 13.40 0.90 7.01
CA GLU A 119 14.25 0.56 5.87
C GLU A 119 14.44 -0.96 5.71
N ARG A 120 14.32 -1.72 6.82
CA ARG A 120 14.40 -3.18 6.79
C ARG A 120 13.27 -3.86 5.99
N ALA A 121 12.20 -3.12 5.65
CA ALA A 121 11.19 -3.61 4.71
C ALA A 121 11.79 -3.95 3.34
N GLU A 122 12.89 -3.27 2.95
CA GLU A 122 13.61 -3.54 1.70
C GLU A 122 14.27 -4.93 1.68
N ASP A 123 14.68 -5.46 2.83
CA ASP A 123 15.33 -6.77 2.93
C ASP A 123 14.45 -7.92 2.41
N LEU A 124 13.16 -7.67 2.26
CA LEU A 124 12.19 -8.63 1.73
C LEU A 124 11.47 -8.15 0.47
N ALA A 125 11.97 -7.11 -0.20
CA ALA A 125 11.33 -6.55 -1.39
C ALA A 125 11.28 -7.55 -2.56
N ASP A 126 12.27 -8.45 -2.66
CA ASP A 126 12.33 -9.54 -3.64
C ASP A 126 11.30 -10.67 -3.39
N GLN A 127 10.68 -10.67 -2.21
CA GLN A 127 9.65 -11.64 -1.83
C GLN A 127 8.24 -11.23 -2.27
N LEU A 128 8.08 -9.98 -2.73
CA LEU A 128 6.81 -9.51 -3.28
C LEU A 128 6.56 -10.17 -4.65
N GLU A 129 5.32 -10.53 -4.91
CA GLU A 129 4.90 -11.10 -6.21
C GLU A 129 4.47 -10.00 -7.17
N TRP A 130 4.00 -8.90 -6.63
CA TRP A 130 3.50 -7.74 -7.35
C TRP A 130 4.35 -6.52 -7.04
N VAL A 131 4.57 -5.70 -8.05
CA VAL A 131 5.22 -4.40 -7.82
C VAL A 131 4.30 -3.55 -6.94
N PRO A 132 4.75 -3.06 -5.77
CA PRO A 132 3.93 -2.19 -4.95
C PRO A 132 3.45 -0.95 -5.74
N SER A 133 2.39 -0.30 -5.28
CA SER A 133 2.05 1.01 -5.80
C SER A 133 3.12 2.05 -5.45
N TRP A 134 3.07 3.22 -6.09
CA TRP A 134 4.00 4.30 -5.75
C TRP A 134 4.05 4.56 -4.24
N GLU A 135 2.88 4.71 -3.62
CA GLU A 135 2.78 5.04 -2.20
C GLU A 135 3.31 3.94 -1.27
N ASN A 136 3.15 2.68 -1.66
CA ASN A 136 3.60 1.51 -0.88
C ASN A 136 5.00 1.02 -1.27
N SER A 137 5.70 1.75 -2.15
CA SER A 137 7.05 1.39 -2.57
C SER A 137 8.07 1.54 -1.45
N VAL A 138 9.17 0.80 -1.54
CA VAL A 138 10.32 0.95 -0.62
C VAL A 138 10.83 2.39 -0.62
N ALA A 139 10.86 3.05 -1.78
CA ALA A 139 11.28 4.45 -1.89
C ALA A 139 10.36 5.38 -1.09
N SER A 140 9.04 5.19 -1.16
CA SER A 140 8.08 5.96 -0.37
C SER A 140 8.21 5.67 1.12
N ILE A 141 8.34 4.40 1.53
CA ILE A 141 8.56 4.01 2.93
C ILE A 141 9.81 4.69 3.52
N ARG A 142 10.90 4.77 2.77
CA ARG A 142 12.12 5.46 3.22
C ARG A 142 11.92 6.96 3.49
N ARG A 143 11.02 7.61 2.75
CA ARG A 143 10.79 9.06 2.82
C ARG A 143 9.74 9.50 3.83
N ILE A 144 8.87 8.60 4.29
CA ILE A 144 7.95 8.97 5.36
C ILE A 144 8.73 9.31 6.63
N PRO A 145 8.19 10.20 7.50
CA PRO A 145 8.81 10.53 8.79
C PRO A 145 9.12 9.29 9.62
N ASP A 146 10.06 9.40 10.56
CA ASP A 146 10.48 8.26 11.41
C ASP A 146 9.42 7.84 12.44
N GLU A 147 8.36 8.61 12.57
CA GLU A 147 7.21 8.32 13.43
C GLU A 147 6.32 7.20 12.83
N VAL A 148 6.92 6.06 12.55
CA VAL A 148 6.24 4.87 12.03
C VAL A 148 6.39 3.70 13.00
N LEU A 149 5.45 2.73 12.92
CA LEU A 149 5.63 1.45 13.57
C LEU A 149 6.11 0.44 12.53
N ALA A 150 7.28 -0.12 12.74
CA ALA A 150 7.82 -1.17 11.89
C ALA A 150 8.29 -2.35 12.74
N PHE A 151 7.86 -3.55 12.36
CA PHE A 151 8.18 -4.79 13.07
C PHE A 151 8.67 -5.85 12.10
N GLY A 152 9.65 -6.64 12.58
CA GLY A 152 10.17 -7.80 11.89
C GLY A 152 9.88 -9.08 12.66
N ALA A 153 9.42 -10.10 11.96
CA ALA A 153 9.32 -11.46 12.48
C ALA A 153 10.62 -12.21 12.17
N TYR A 154 11.17 -12.87 13.19
CA TYR A 154 12.41 -13.62 13.10
C TYR A 154 12.17 -15.08 13.47
N GLU A 155 12.70 -15.99 12.66
CA GLU A 155 12.85 -17.41 13.02
C GLU A 155 14.35 -17.71 13.15
N ARG A 156 14.79 -18.09 14.35
CA ARG A 156 16.21 -18.23 14.71
C ARG A 156 16.97 -16.94 14.34
N ASP A 157 17.36 -16.16 14.11
CA ASP A 157 17.99 -14.90 13.71
C ASP A 157 17.68 -14.44 12.28
N ALA A 158 16.97 -15.25 11.50
CA ALA A 158 16.60 -14.89 10.13
C ALA A 158 15.34 -14.01 10.12
N LEU A 159 15.39 -12.85 9.45
CA LEU A 159 14.20 -12.04 9.18
C LEU A 159 13.32 -12.78 8.17
N VAL A 160 12.12 -13.15 8.58
CA VAL A 160 11.16 -13.94 7.77
C VAL A 160 9.90 -13.18 7.39
N GLY A 161 9.67 -12.01 7.98
CA GLY A 161 8.55 -11.15 7.61
C GLY A 161 8.71 -9.75 8.17
N THR A 162 8.08 -8.77 7.53
CA THR A 162 8.08 -7.37 7.93
C THR A 162 6.68 -6.79 7.83
N ILE A 163 6.39 -5.81 8.70
CA ILE A 163 5.20 -4.97 8.61
C ILE A 163 5.60 -3.53 8.90
N VAL A 164 5.10 -2.58 8.10
CA VAL A 164 5.32 -1.14 8.29
C VAL A 164 3.97 -0.43 8.30
N TYR A 165 3.73 0.36 9.33
CA TYR A 165 2.50 1.12 9.51
C TYR A 165 2.80 2.61 9.67
N TYR A 166 2.07 3.44 8.95
CA TYR A 166 2.16 4.90 8.99
C TYR A 166 0.98 5.50 9.77
N PRO A 167 1.20 5.98 11.01
CA PRO A 167 0.12 6.42 11.90
C PRO A 167 -0.69 7.60 11.37
N LEU A 168 -0.07 8.55 10.67
CA LEU A 168 -0.75 9.74 10.17
C LEU A 168 -1.94 9.39 9.26
N LEU A 169 -1.82 8.33 8.47
CA LEU A 169 -2.87 7.88 7.55
C LEU A 169 -3.60 6.62 8.04
N ASN A 170 -3.16 6.04 9.15
CA ASN A 170 -3.61 4.74 9.65
C ASN A 170 -3.43 3.61 8.59
N TRP A 171 -2.31 3.63 7.88
CA TRP A 171 -2.04 2.69 6.78
C TRP A 171 -0.95 1.70 7.11
N VAL A 172 -1.19 0.43 6.81
CA VAL A 172 -0.14 -0.58 6.65
C VAL A 172 0.41 -0.42 5.22
N MET A 173 1.62 0.08 5.11
CA MET A 173 2.29 0.33 3.83
C MET A 173 3.04 -0.89 3.31
N ASN A 174 3.44 -1.79 4.21
CA ASN A 174 4.12 -3.03 3.86
C ASN A 174 3.67 -4.14 4.81
N LEU A 175 3.42 -5.30 4.26
CA LEU A 175 3.28 -6.57 4.97
C LEU A 175 3.83 -7.66 4.06
N THR A 176 5.03 -8.11 4.35
CA THR A 176 5.74 -9.10 3.52
C THR A 176 6.18 -10.28 4.35
N VAL A 177 6.05 -11.48 3.80
CA VAL A 177 6.53 -12.73 4.40
C VAL A 177 7.32 -13.49 3.34
N ARG A 178 8.49 -14.02 3.71
CA ARG A 178 9.31 -14.88 2.84
C ARG A 178 8.47 -16.01 2.26
N ARG A 179 8.59 -16.25 0.95
CA ARG A 179 7.75 -17.21 0.20
C ARG A 179 7.81 -18.62 0.80
N GLU A 180 8.98 -19.08 1.16
CA GLU A 180 9.24 -20.42 1.68
C GLU A 180 8.66 -20.69 3.07
N VAL A 181 8.24 -19.65 3.78
CA VAL A 181 7.65 -19.78 5.14
C VAL A 181 6.23 -19.24 5.24
N ARG A 182 5.61 -18.89 4.11
CA ARG A 182 4.20 -18.48 4.07
C ARG A 182 3.28 -19.59 4.57
N ARG A 183 2.05 -19.25 4.93
CA ARG A 183 1.01 -20.17 5.45
C ARG A 183 1.36 -20.81 6.80
N ARG A 184 2.30 -20.20 7.54
CA ARG A 184 2.69 -20.62 8.90
C ARG A 184 2.29 -19.60 9.97
N GLY A 185 1.32 -18.72 9.69
CA GLY A 185 0.80 -17.72 10.63
C GLY A 185 1.70 -16.49 10.86
N ILE A 186 2.80 -16.30 10.09
CA ILE A 186 3.72 -15.17 10.27
C ILE A 186 3.03 -13.84 10.01
N GLY A 187 2.28 -13.72 8.92
CA GLY A 187 1.53 -12.51 8.59
C GLY A 187 0.50 -12.16 9.67
N THR A 188 -0.23 -13.16 10.16
CA THR A 188 -1.20 -12.99 11.26
C THR A 188 -0.51 -12.50 12.54
N GLN A 189 0.64 -13.08 12.88
CA GLN A 189 1.41 -12.69 14.07
C GLN A 189 1.94 -11.25 13.96
N LEU A 190 2.47 -10.85 12.78
CA LEU A 190 2.92 -9.48 12.52
C LEU A 190 1.76 -8.49 12.64
N LEU A 191 0.62 -8.80 12.04
CA LEU A 191 -0.57 -7.95 12.10
C LEU A 191 -1.11 -7.85 13.53
N ALA A 192 -1.23 -8.96 14.25
CA ALA A 192 -1.67 -8.96 15.64
C ALA A 192 -0.72 -8.14 16.54
N HIS A 193 0.59 -8.28 16.33
CA HIS A 193 1.59 -7.50 17.07
C HIS A 193 1.48 -6.01 16.76
N LEU A 194 1.30 -5.62 15.48
CA LEU A 194 1.04 -4.24 15.09
C LEU A 194 -0.21 -3.69 15.78
N LEU A 195 -1.35 -4.39 15.70
CA LEU A 195 -2.62 -3.96 16.27
C LEU A 195 -2.56 -3.78 17.79
N ALA A 196 -1.76 -4.58 18.49
CA ALA A 196 -1.51 -4.43 19.91
C ALA A 196 -0.66 -3.19 20.26
N ASN A 197 0.08 -2.64 19.31
CA ASN A 197 0.94 -1.47 19.49
C ASN A 197 0.35 -0.17 18.90
N ILE A 198 -0.82 -0.24 18.25
CA ILE A 198 -1.56 0.93 17.79
C ILE A 198 -2.49 1.42 18.92
N PRO A 199 -2.58 2.73 19.21
CA PRO A 199 -3.49 3.25 20.21
C PRO A 199 -4.94 2.77 20.00
N GLU A 200 -5.66 2.46 21.09
CA GLU A 200 -7.07 2.03 21.02
C GLU A 200 -7.98 3.10 20.40
N SER A 201 -7.58 4.37 20.51
CA SER A 201 -8.31 5.50 19.91
C SER A 201 -8.31 5.49 18.39
N VAL A 202 -7.47 4.69 17.71
CA VAL A 202 -7.48 4.52 16.27
C VAL A 202 -8.61 3.57 15.88
N PRO A 203 -9.71 4.05 15.29
CA PRO A 203 -10.89 3.22 15.05
C PRO A 203 -10.72 2.27 13.86
N ARG A 204 -9.84 2.61 12.91
CA ARG A 204 -9.67 1.87 11.66
C ARG A 204 -8.21 1.79 11.26
N VAL A 205 -7.83 0.63 10.73
CA VAL A 205 -6.54 0.39 10.07
C VAL A 205 -6.81 0.02 8.63
N ARG A 206 -6.04 0.58 7.70
CA ARG A 206 -6.21 0.39 6.27
C ARG A 206 -4.98 -0.26 5.64
N ILE A 207 -5.24 -1.03 4.61
CA ILE A 207 -4.25 -1.50 3.64
C ILE A 207 -4.78 -1.10 2.28
N VAL A 208 -4.08 -0.21 1.60
CA VAL A 208 -4.50 0.31 0.30
C VAL A 208 -3.60 -0.24 -0.80
N ASN A 209 -4.13 -0.24 -2.04
CA ASN A 209 -3.37 -0.58 -3.23
C ASN A 209 -2.81 -2.01 -3.21
N VAL A 210 -3.61 -2.96 -2.73
CA VAL A 210 -3.36 -4.39 -2.93
C VAL A 210 -3.67 -4.71 -4.38
N ALA A 211 -2.74 -5.35 -5.10
CA ALA A 211 -2.98 -5.73 -6.49
C ALA A 211 -4.25 -6.60 -6.58
N HIS A 212 -5.17 -6.24 -7.48
CA HIS A 212 -6.44 -6.94 -7.62
C HIS A 212 -6.26 -8.44 -7.91
N GLU A 213 -5.20 -8.79 -8.65
CA GLU A 213 -4.84 -10.16 -9.00
C GLU A 213 -4.23 -10.93 -7.81
N ASP A 214 -3.81 -10.26 -6.72
CA ASP A 214 -3.27 -10.93 -5.54
C ASP A 214 -4.39 -11.52 -4.66
N THR A 215 -4.96 -12.61 -5.15
CA THR A 215 -6.00 -13.35 -4.43
C THR A 215 -5.51 -13.91 -3.10
N GLY A 216 -4.20 -14.16 -2.98
CA GLY A 216 -3.58 -14.64 -1.75
C GLY A 216 -3.57 -13.58 -0.64
N ALA A 217 -3.20 -12.34 -0.97
CA ALA A 217 -3.27 -11.21 -0.04
C ALA A 217 -4.72 -10.90 0.32
N THR A 218 -5.63 -10.87 -0.66
CA THR A 218 -7.07 -10.67 -0.42
C THR A 218 -7.63 -11.68 0.58
N ALA A 219 -7.45 -12.97 0.32
CA ALA A 219 -7.93 -14.04 1.21
C ALA A 219 -7.30 -13.95 2.63
N PHE A 220 -6.02 -13.59 2.72
CA PHE A 220 -5.35 -13.36 4.01
C PHE A 220 -6.00 -12.19 4.76
N LEU A 221 -6.18 -11.04 4.11
CA LEU A 221 -6.76 -9.85 4.74
C LEU A 221 -8.20 -10.11 5.21
N GLU A 222 -9.01 -10.75 4.39
CA GLU A 222 -10.38 -11.14 4.76
C GLU A 222 -10.39 -12.10 5.96
N SER A 223 -9.48 -13.07 6.01
CA SER A 223 -9.34 -13.97 7.15
C SER A 223 -8.93 -13.26 8.44
N CYS A 224 -8.28 -12.09 8.33
CA CYS A 224 -7.92 -11.22 9.45
C CYS A 224 -9.02 -10.19 9.80
N GLY A 225 -10.19 -10.28 9.17
CA GLY A 225 -11.32 -9.39 9.44
C GLY A 225 -11.32 -8.07 8.65
N PHE A 226 -10.39 -7.87 7.74
CA PHE A 226 -10.44 -6.73 6.83
C PHE A 226 -11.58 -6.90 5.82
N ARG A 227 -12.15 -5.77 5.40
CA ARG A 227 -13.18 -5.72 4.36
C ARG A 227 -12.75 -4.77 3.26
N LYS A 228 -12.96 -5.18 2.02
CA LYS A 228 -12.77 -4.29 0.87
C LYS A 228 -13.78 -3.14 0.98
N PHE A 229 -13.29 -1.89 0.95
CA PHE A 229 -14.15 -0.71 1.02
C PHE A 229 -14.16 0.10 -0.28
N THR A 230 -13.13 -0.03 -1.11
CA THR A 230 -13.07 0.61 -2.43
C THR A 230 -12.03 -0.06 -3.32
N SER A 231 -12.03 0.32 -4.60
CA SER A 231 -10.99 -0.06 -5.56
C SER A 231 -10.49 1.18 -6.31
N GLN A 232 -9.24 1.12 -6.77
CA GLN A 232 -8.58 2.18 -7.51
C GLN A 232 -8.00 1.64 -8.82
N TYR A 233 -7.87 2.53 -9.80
CA TYR A 233 -7.00 2.31 -10.95
C TYR A 233 -5.66 3.00 -10.72
N GLU A 234 -4.57 2.34 -11.05
CA GLU A 234 -3.34 3.03 -11.38
C GLU A 234 -3.44 3.45 -12.84
N MET A 235 -3.11 4.70 -13.12
CA MET A 235 -3.03 5.21 -14.49
C MET A 235 -1.64 5.78 -14.75
N GLU A 236 -1.17 5.62 -15.97
CA GLU A 236 0.15 6.08 -16.40
C GLU A 236 0.06 6.85 -17.72
N MET A 237 0.97 7.80 -17.87
CA MET A 237 1.23 8.51 -19.13
C MET A 237 2.74 8.55 -19.38
N MET A 238 3.19 8.12 -20.56
CA MET A 238 4.57 8.30 -20.99
C MET A 238 4.81 9.75 -21.40
N LEU A 239 5.95 10.30 -20.98
CA LEU A 239 6.34 11.69 -21.25
C LEU A 239 7.43 11.83 -22.32
N VAL A 240 8.03 10.71 -22.73
CA VAL A 240 9.06 10.60 -23.77
C VAL A 240 8.44 10.26 -25.12
#